data_f5910668c063ae479b9db5d3b6e8cf73
#
_entry.id   f5910668c063ae479b9db5d3b6e8cf73
#
_cell.length_a   1.000
_cell.length_b   1.000
_cell.length_c   1.000
_cell.angle_alpha   90.00
_cell.angle_beta   90.00
_cell.angle_gamma   90.00
#
_symmetry.space_group_name_H-M   'P 1'
#
loop_
_entity.id
_entity.type
_entity.pdbx_description
1 polymer ?
#
loop_
_entity_poly.entity_id
_entity_poly.type
_entity_poly.pdbx_seq_one_letter_code
_entity_poly.pdbx_strand_id
1 'polypeptide(L)'
;TDKAKVTGYIERLSGYDVDEIAKIAIDHGLFEEAFQIYSKAGQNTDAMDVLVEHIVSIDRAQHFANKLNLPEIWSRLGKAQLDGLRVKDAMDSYVRAEDPSNFEEVIEIAERAGREEELIRYLQMARKLTREPKIDTEYAYCLAKAHRLSDMEEFLSMTNVADVLHVGEKCFNDGLYEASRLLFSSVSNYARLATTLVYLNDFPGAIEAARKAGNTSVWKQMHAACLNKGEFKLARIAGLAV
;
A
#
# COMPACT_ATOMS: atom_id res chain seq x y z
N THR A 1 35.18 -25.54 21.74
CA THR A 1 35.03 -26.73 22.61
C THR A 1 33.99 -26.54 23.73
N ASP A 2 33.37 -25.39 23.84
CA ASP A 2 32.46 -25.09 24.95
C ASP A 2 31.00 -24.89 24.61
N LYS A 3 30.60 -24.98 23.32
CA LYS A 3 29.17 -24.84 22.91
C LYS A 3 28.27 -25.84 23.62
N ALA A 4 28.68 -27.10 23.73
CA ALA A 4 27.86 -28.13 24.40
C ALA A 4 27.71 -27.90 25.91
N LYS A 5 28.68 -27.23 26.55
CA LYS A 5 28.57 -26.83 27.95
C LYS A 5 27.62 -25.66 28.16
N VAL A 6 27.65 -24.67 27.24
CA VAL A 6 26.74 -23.51 27.28
C VAL A 6 25.28 -23.98 27.14
N THR A 7 25.00 -24.89 26.21
CA THR A 7 23.67 -25.48 26.06
C THR A 7 23.20 -26.21 27.31
N GLY A 8 24.10 -26.96 27.97
CA GLY A 8 23.81 -27.67 29.22
C GLY A 8 23.62 -26.73 30.43
N TYR A 9 24.29 -25.57 30.44
CA TYR A 9 24.04 -24.53 31.46
C TYR A 9 22.69 -23.83 31.24
N ILE A 10 22.33 -23.50 30.01
CA ILE A 10 21.04 -22.90 29.62
C ILE A 10 19.84 -23.77 30.05
N GLU A 11 20.02 -25.10 30.03
CA GLU A 11 18.98 -26.05 30.45
C GLU A 11 18.76 -26.10 31.97
N ARG A 12 19.69 -25.60 32.77
CA ARG A 12 19.71 -25.69 34.25
C ARG A 12 19.40 -24.40 34.98
N LEU A 13 19.37 -23.25 34.24
CA LEU A 13 19.24 -21.94 34.86
C LEU A 13 17.77 -21.52 35.04
N SER A 14 17.20 -21.84 36.17
CA SER A 14 16.01 -21.17 36.69
C SER A 14 16.46 -20.07 37.66
N GLY A 15 16.42 -18.79 37.23
CA GLY A 15 16.66 -17.68 38.14
C GLY A 15 17.60 -16.57 37.66
N TYR A 16 18.09 -16.62 36.41
CA TYR A 16 18.91 -15.56 35.79
C TYR A 16 18.08 -14.66 34.87
N ASP A 17 18.55 -13.43 34.69
CA ASP A 17 18.01 -12.49 33.73
C ASP A 17 18.27 -13.03 32.31
N VAL A 18 17.18 -13.47 31.65
CA VAL A 18 17.22 -14.04 30.30
C VAL A 18 17.86 -13.08 29.29
N ASP A 19 17.55 -11.79 29.43
CA ASP A 19 18.05 -10.74 28.55
C ASP A 19 19.55 -10.56 28.67
N GLU A 20 20.08 -10.62 29.89
CA GLU A 20 21.52 -10.48 30.13
C GLU A 20 22.29 -11.64 29.50
N ILE A 21 21.83 -12.87 29.71
CA ILE A 21 22.51 -14.05 29.14
C ILE A 21 22.41 -14.08 27.61
N ALA A 22 21.25 -13.76 27.06
CA ALA A 22 21.06 -13.73 25.61
C ALA A 22 21.93 -12.64 24.95
N LYS A 23 22.02 -11.45 25.56
CA LYS A 23 22.92 -10.37 25.09
C LYS A 23 24.40 -10.80 25.11
N ILE A 24 24.84 -11.44 26.18
CA ILE A 24 26.22 -11.99 26.25
C ILE A 24 26.45 -13.00 25.11
N ALA A 25 25.47 -13.87 24.83
CA ALA A 25 25.55 -14.81 23.72
C ALA A 25 25.66 -14.08 22.36
N ILE A 26 24.88 -13.04 22.14
CA ILE A 26 24.93 -12.20 20.92
C ILE A 26 26.30 -11.53 20.79
N ASP A 27 26.82 -10.91 21.85
CA ASP A 27 28.11 -10.22 21.86
C ASP A 27 29.28 -11.16 21.54
N HIS A 28 29.14 -12.45 21.84
CA HIS A 28 30.13 -13.48 21.52
C HIS A 28 29.86 -14.22 20.19
N GLY A 29 28.87 -13.77 19.40
CA GLY A 29 28.53 -14.38 18.12
C GLY A 29 27.83 -15.74 18.23
N LEU A 30 27.26 -16.06 19.41
CA LEU A 30 26.52 -17.30 19.67
C LEU A 30 25.04 -17.10 19.40
N PHE A 31 24.71 -16.80 18.13
CA PHE A 31 23.35 -16.38 17.73
C PHE A 31 22.31 -17.51 17.83
N GLU A 32 22.71 -18.75 17.57
CA GLU A 32 21.82 -19.91 17.71
C GLU A 32 21.45 -20.17 19.17
N GLU A 33 22.43 -20.01 20.07
CA GLU A 33 22.22 -20.12 21.50
C GLU A 33 21.32 -19.00 22.02
N ALA A 34 21.54 -17.76 21.58
CA ALA A 34 20.69 -16.61 21.91
C ALA A 34 19.23 -16.83 21.46
N PHE A 35 19.05 -17.30 20.22
CA PHE A 35 17.71 -17.65 19.72
C PHE A 35 17.02 -18.72 20.60
N GLN A 36 17.76 -19.76 21.01
CA GLN A 36 17.21 -20.81 21.88
C GLN A 36 16.85 -20.28 23.28
N ILE A 37 17.68 -19.39 23.84
CA ILE A 37 17.43 -18.76 25.14
C ILE A 37 16.11 -18.00 25.11
N TYR A 38 15.96 -17.05 24.17
CA TYR A 38 14.76 -16.25 24.02
C TYR A 38 13.53 -17.11 23.71
N SER A 39 13.65 -18.07 22.80
CA SER A 39 12.54 -18.95 22.40
C SER A 39 12.04 -19.82 23.56
N LYS A 40 12.94 -20.36 24.40
CA LYS A 40 12.58 -21.16 25.61
C LYS A 40 11.96 -20.30 26.70
N ALA A 41 12.40 -19.06 26.84
CA ALA A 41 11.86 -18.10 27.79
C ALA A 41 10.49 -17.51 27.36
N GLY A 42 10.03 -17.78 26.13
CA GLY A 42 8.80 -17.22 25.61
C GLY A 42 8.93 -15.76 25.14
N GLN A 43 10.14 -15.21 25.09
CA GLN A 43 10.46 -13.90 24.55
C GLN A 43 10.53 -13.98 23.02
N ASN A 44 9.36 -14.14 22.41
CA ASN A 44 9.24 -14.48 20.99
C ASN A 44 9.67 -13.34 20.05
N THR A 45 9.47 -12.09 20.47
CA THR A 45 9.90 -10.89 19.72
C THR A 45 11.43 -10.84 19.64
N ASP A 46 12.12 -11.03 20.76
CA ASP A 46 13.58 -11.01 20.81
C ASP A 46 14.18 -12.20 20.07
N ALA A 47 13.53 -13.38 20.16
CA ALA A 47 13.91 -14.54 19.35
C ALA A 47 13.76 -14.26 17.85
N MET A 48 12.69 -13.57 17.42
CA MET A 48 12.51 -13.16 16.02
C MET A 48 13.60 -12.18 15.59
N ASP A 49 13.94 -11.19 16.43
CA ASP A 49 15.00 -10.23 16.13
C ASP A 49 16.34 -10.91 15.93
N VAL A 50 16.70 -11.90 16.75
CA VAL A 50 17.93 -12.70 16.54
C VAL A 50 17.90 -13.42 15.18
N LEU A 51 16.75 -13.95 14.76
CA LEU A 51 16.63 -14.63 13.46
C LEU A 51 16.81 -13.68 12.28
N VAL A 52 16.28 -12.46 12.36
CA VAL A 52 16.28 -11.52 11.23
C VAL A 52 17.51 -10.63 11.20
N GLU A 53 18.07 -10.24 12.35
CA GLU A 53 19.17 -9.29 12.43
C GLU A 53 20.55 -9.98 12.53
N HIS A 54 20.64 -11.10 13.23
CA HIS A 54 21.92 -11.76 13.51
C HIS A 54 22.13 -13.05 12.71
N ILE A 55 21.15 -13.93 12.66
CA ILE A 55 21.20 -15.17 11.85
C ILE A 55 20.91 -14.86 10.38
N VAL A 56 20.15 -13.79 10.13
CA VAL A 56 19.76 -13.29 8.79
C VAL A 56 19.11 -14.41 7.95
N SER A 57 18.18 -15.15 8.53
CA SER A 57 17.47 -16.23 7.86
C SER A 57 15.96 -16.00 7.80
N ILE A 58 15.53 -15.37 6.71
CA ILE A 58 14.10 -15.09 6.48
C ILE A 58 13.24 -16.36 6.45
N ASP A 59 13.77 -17.46 5.91
CA ASP A 59 13.01 -18.72 5.81
C ASP A 59 12.78 -19.34 7.20
N ARG A 60 13.77 -19.28 8.11
CA ARG A 60 13.60 -19.71 9.49
C ARG A 60 12.65 -18.77 10.26
N ALA A 61 12.79 -17.47 10.05
CA ALA A 61 11.89 -16.47 10.62
C ALA A 61 10.44 -16.70 10.17
N GLN A 62 10.23 -17.00 8.89
CA GLN A 62 8.91 -17.36 8.34
C GLN A 62 8.34 -18.63 8.99
N HIS A 63 9.18 -19.65 9.18
CA HIS A 63 8.76 -20.88 9.85
C HIS A 63 8.39 -20.61 11.32
N PHE A 64 9.17 -19.79 12.02
CA PHE A 64 8.92 -19.40 13.40
C PHE A 64 7.62 -18.60 13.53
N ALA A 65 7.37 -17.64 12.63
CA ALA A 65 6.15 -16.87 12.57
C ALA A 65 4.91 -17.76 12.32
N ASN A 66 5.01 -18.71 11.38
CA ASN A 66 3.94 -19.67 11.10
C ASN A 66 3.60 -20.53 12.33
N LYS A 67 4.61 -20.93 13.11
CA LYS A 67 4.43 -21.78 14.31
C LYS A 67 3.72 -21.03 15.43
N LEU A 68 4.09 -19.78 15.67
CA LEU A 68 3.55 -18.97 16.77
C LEU A 68 2.24 -18.26 16.38
N ASN A 69 2.16 -17.81 15.14
CA ASN A 69 1.04 -17.04 14.58
C ASN A 69 0.62 -15.84 15.45
N LEU A 70 1.60 -15.08 15.94
CA LEU A 70 1.39 -13.87 16.73
C LEU A 70 1.55 -12.61 15.85
N PRO A 71 0.67 -11.59 15.98
CA PRO A 71 0.72 -10.36 15.18
C PRO A 71 2.07 -9.66 15.24
N GLU A 72 2.64 -9.48 16.42
CA GLU A 72 3.94 -8.83 16.61
C GLU A 72 5.08 -9.55 15.89
N ILE A 73 5.01 -10.88 15.80
CA ILE A 73 6.02 -11.69 15.09
C ILE A 73 5.88 -11.53 13.59
N TRP A 74 4.63 -11.48 13.08
CA TRP A 74 4.37 -11.21 11.67
C TRP A 74 4.79 -9.81 11.26
N SER A 75 4.59 -8.79 12.12
CA SER A 75 5.01 -7.42 11.87
C SER A 75 6.54 -7.32 11.74
N ARG A 76 7.31 -7.93 12.65
CA ARG A 76 8.79 -7.95 12.59
C ARG A 76 9.30 -8.69 11.36
N LEU A 77 8.69 -9.83 11.04
CA LEU A 77 9.01 -10.56 9.80
C LEU A 77 8.71 -9.71 8.56
N GLY A 78 7.56 -9.02 8.54
CA GLY A 78 7.18 -8.12 7.44
C GLY A 78 8.22 -7.03 7.20
N LYS A 79 8.73 -6.42 8.28
CA LYS A 79 9.81 -5.41 8.19
C LYS A 79 11.09 -6.01 7.61
N ALA A 80 11.54 -7.14 8.12
CA ALA A 80 12.75 -7.80 7.61
C ALA A 80 12.61 -8.25 6.14
N GLN A 81 11.43 -8.71 5.74
CA GLN A 81 11.13 -9.05 4.34
C GLN A 81 11.13 -7.81 3.45
N LEU A 82 10.60 -6.68 3.92
CA LEU A 82 10.57 -5.41 3.20
C LEU A 82 12.00 -4.88 2.98
N ASP A 83 12.82 -4.89 4.03
CA ASP A 83 14.24 -4.51 3.96
C ASP A 83 15.03 -5.40 2.99
N GLY A 84 14.66 -6.68 2.92
CA GLY A 84 15.19 -7.65 1.96
C GLY A 84 14.55 -7.58 0.55
N LEU A 85 13.73 -6.57 0.25
CA LEU A 85 13.01 -6.37 -1.00
C LEU A 85 12.09 -7.55 -1.41
N ARG A 86 11.67 -8.38 -0.45
CA ARG A 86 10.65 -9.42 -0.62
C ARG A 86 9.26 -8.82 -0.46
N VAL A 87 8.92 -7.89 -1.34
CA VAL A 87 7.77 -6.96 -1.21
C VAL A 87 6.44 -7.69 -1.03
N LYS A 88 6.18 -8.73 -1.82
CA LYS A 88 4.96 -9.53 -1.71
C LYS A 88 4.85 -10.21 -0.34
N ASP A 89 5.91 -10.88 0.09
CA ASP A 89 5.93 -11.62 1.36
C ASP A 89 5.77 -10.65 2.54
N ALA A 90 6.40 -9.47 2.45
CA ALA A 90 6.28 -8.42 3.45
C ALA A 90 4.83 -7.94 3.61
N MET A 91 4.14 -7.64 2.51
CA MET A 91 2.74 -7.22 2.55
C MET A 91 1.83 -8.33 3.10
N ASP A 92 2.05 -9.60 2.70
CA ASP A 92 1.30 -10.73 3.24
C ASP A 92 1.53 -10.89 4.76
N SER A 93 2.76 -10.62 5.25
CA SER A 93 3.08 -10.64 6.68
C SER A 93 2.42 -9.50 7.44
N TYR A 94 2.46 -8.28 6.94
CA TYR A 94 1.76 -7.13 7.53
C TYR A 94 0.24 -7.29 7.56
N VAL A 95 -0.35 -7.89 6.52
CA VAL A 95 -1.79 -8.20 6.50
C VAL A 95 -2.15 -9.21 7.60
N ARG A 96 -1.31 -10.23 7.83
CA ARG A 96 -1.50 -11.20 8.94
C ARG A 96 -1.29 -10.57 10.32
N ALA A 97 -0.40 -9.61 10.40
CA ALA A 97 -0.15 -8.84 11.62
C ALA A 97 -1.27 -7.83 11.92
N GLU A 98 -2.11 -7.51 10.94
CA GLU A 98 -3.02 -6.35 10.98
C GLU A 98 -2.27 -5.06 11.34
N ASP A 99 -1.06 -4.89 10.79
CA ASP A 99 -0.16 -3.78 11.11
C ASP A 99 -0.05 -2.76 9.97
N PRO A 100 -0.66 -1.57 10.12
CA PRO A 100 -0.58 -0.50 9.15
C PRO A 100 0.61 0.46 9.38
N SER A 101 1.42 0.29 10.44
CA SER A 101 2.38 1.31 10.91
C SER A 101 3.44 1.69 9.88
N ASN A 102 3.81 0.77 8.98
CA ASN A 102 4.84 0.99 7.95
C ASN A 102 4.26 1.36 6.57
N PHE A 103 3.03 1.87 6.51
CA PHE A 103 2.32 2.08 5.23
C PHE A 103 3.07 2.97 4.24
N GLU A 104 3.78 3.99 4.71
CA GLU A 104 4.50 4.90 3.81
C GLU A 104 5.61 4.17 3.03
N GLU A 105 6.42 3.40 3.73
CA GLU A 105 7.50 2.63 3.15
C GLU A 105 6.97 1.49 2.26
N VAL A 106 5.90 0.81 2.70
CA VAL A 106 5.23 -0.24 1.93
C VAL A 106 4.71 0.31 0.60
N ILE A 107 4.03 1.46 0.62
CA ILE A 107 3.53 2.12 -0.60
C ILE A 107 4.69 2.41 -1.56
N GLU A 108 5.74 3.09 -1.07
CA GLU A 108 6.87 3.49 -1.91
C GLU A 108 7.57 2.30 -2.57
N ILE A 109 7.83 1.24 -1.80
CA ILE A 109 8.53 0.05 -2.31
C ILE A 109 7.62 -0.77 -3.23
N ALA A 110 6.33 -0.91 -2.90
CA ALA A 110 5.37 -1.65 -3.71
C ALA A 110 5.11 -0.98 -5.06
N GLU A 111 5.01 0.35 -5.11
CA GLU A 111 4.87 1.11 -6.35
C GLU A 111 6.08 0.90 -7.28
N ARG A 112 7.29 1.01 -6.72
CA ARG A 112 8.54 0.76 -7.48
C ARG A 112 8.63 -0.68 -8.00
N ALA A 113 8.08 -1.64 -7.25
CA ALA A 113 8.09 -3.05 -7.61
C ALA A 113 6.93 -3.47 -8.54
N GLY A 114 5.96 -2.58 -8.83
CA GLY A 114 4.78 -2.86 -9.64
C GLY A 114 3.88 -3.94 -9.03
N ARG A 115 3.65 -3.86 -7.70
CA ARG A 115 2.87 -4.85 -6.95
C ARG A 115 1.51 -4.31 -6.51
N GLU A 116 0.73 -3.81 -7.47
CA GLU A 116 -0.55 -3.14 -7.24
C GLU A 116 -1.58 -4.05 -6.53
N GLU A 117 -1.70 -5.30 -6.94
CA GLU A 117 -2.69 -6.23 -6.36
C GLU A 117 -2.39 -6.57 -4.90
N GLU A 118 -1.13 -6.80 -4.57
CA GLU A 118 -0.70 -7.02 -3.19
C GLU A 118 -0.87 -5.75 -2.35
N LEU A 119 -0.55 -4.59 -2.93
CA LEU A 119 -0.71 -3.29 -2.28
C LEU A 119 -2.18 -2.99 -2.00
N ILE A 120 -3.11 -3.28 -2.92
CA ILE A 120 -4.55 -3.15 -2.70
C ILE A 120 -4.99 -3.94 -1.47
N ARG A 121 -4.56 -5.19 -1.31
CA ARG A 121 -4.90 -6.01 -0.14
C ARG A 121 -4.37 -5.44 1.16
N TYR A 122 -3.12 -4.96 1.14
CA TYR A 122 -2.50 -4.30 2.29
C TYR A 122 -3.25 -3.01 2.68
N LEU A 123 -3.50 -2.12 1.72
CA LEU A 123 -4.21 -0.86 1.95
C LEU A 123 -5.66 -1.10 2.39
N GLN A 124 -6.32 -2.14 1.88
CA GLN A 124 -7.66 -2.54 2.33
C GLN A 124 -7.68 -2.98 3.80
N MET A 125 -6.65 -3.60 4.29
CA MET A 125 -6.48 -3.89 5.72
C MET A 125 -6.19 -2.60 6.49
N ALA A 126 -5.21 -1.81 6.05
CA ALA A 126 -4.74 -0.62 6.73
C ALA A 126 -5.85 0.43 6.94
N ARG A 127 -6.68 0.68 5.91
CA ARG A 127 -7.80 1.64 5.98
C ARG A 127 -8.91 1.27 6.97
N LYS A 128 -9.01 0.01 7.39
CA LYS A 128 -9.96 -0.43 8.42
C LYS A 128 -9.48 -0.06 9.82
N LEU A 129 -8.17 0.06 10.00
CA LEU A 129 -7.52 0.27 11.29
C LEU A 129 -7.15 1.74 11.52
N THR A 130 -6.86 2.47 10.45
CA THR A 130 -6.47 3.89 10.52
C THR A 130 -7.13 4.71 9.41
N ARG A 131 -7.44 5.97 9.72
CA ARG A 131 -8.05 6.94 8.78
C ARG A 131 -6.99 7.92 8.27
N GLU A 132 -5.97 7.39 7.61
CA GLU A 132 -4.93 8.21 7.01
C GLU A 132 -5.28 8.57 5.56
N PRO A 133 -5.33 9.86 5.20
CA PRO A 133 -5.68 10.30 3.84
C PRO A 133 -4.79 9.67 2.76
N LYS A 134 -3.52 9.46 3.05
CA LYS A 134 -2.56 8.85 2.11
C LYS A 134 -2.94 7.41 1.78
N ILE A 135 -3.41 6.63 2.77
CA ILE A 135 -3.85 5.24 2.56
C ILE A 135 -5.05 5.18 1.60
N ASP A 136 -6.09 5.98 1.86
CA ASP A 136 -7.29 6.01 1.00
C ASP A 136 -6.97 6.56 -0.40
N THR A 137 -6.08 7.55 -0.49
CA THR A 137 -5.63 8.15 -1.76
C THR A 137 -4.89 7.14 -2.62
N GLU A 138 -3.91 6.42 -2.06
CA GLU A 138 -3.17 5.39 -2.79
C GLU A 138 -4.02 4.17 -3.08
N TYR A 139 -4.97 3.81 -2.19
CA TYR A 139 -5.93 2.74 -2.46
C TYR A 139 -6.76 3.02 -3.70
N ALA A 140 -7.33 4.24 -3.82
CA ALA A 140 -8.08 4.66 -5.00
C ALA A 140 -7.22 4.61 -6.27
N TYR A 141 -5.99 5.08 -6.20
CA TYR A 141 -5.08 5.07 -7.34
C TYR A 141 -4.68 3.64 -7.77
N CYS A 142 -4.39 2.75 -6.80
CA CYS A 142 -4.09 1.35 -7.10
C CYS A 142 -5.27 0.63 -7.75
N LEU A 143 -6.52 0.90 -7.31
CA LEU A 143 -7.73 0.37 -7.95
C LEU A 143 -7.83 0.83 -9.41
N ALA A 144 -7.49 2.09 -9.70
CA ALA A 144 -7.45 2.62 -11.06
C ALA A 144 -6.42 1.90 -11.94
N LYS A 145 -5.20 1.73 -11.44
CA LYS A 145 -4.10 1.04 -12.14
C LYS A 145 -4.42 -0.43 -12.41
N ALA A 146 -5.05 -1.11 -11.44
CA ALA A 146 -5.49 -2.50 -11.58
C ALA A 146 -6.79 -2.66 -12.41
N HIS A 147 -7.34 -1.57 -12.96
CA HIS A 147 -8.61 -1.54 -13.70
C HIS A 147 -9.82 -2.11 -12.91
N ARG A 148 -9.79 -2.02 -11.57
CA ARG A 148 -10.84 -2.49 -10.68
C ARG A 148 -11.91 -1.40 -10.46
N LEU A 149 -12.58 -1.01 -11.55
CA LEU A 149 -13.50 0.12 -11.55
C LEU A 149 -14.73 -0.10 -10.64
N SER A 150 -15.26 -1.33 -10.57
CA SER A 150 -16.38 -1.64 -9.68
C SER A 150 -16.03 -1.47 -8.21
N ASP A 151 -14.81 -1.89 -7.81
CA ASP A 151 -14.35 -1.71 -6.43
C ASP A 151 -14.09 -0.24 -6.13
N MET A 152 -13.66 0.53 -7.13
CA MET A 152 -13.52 1.98 -7.01
C MET A 152 -14.88 2.67 -6.82
N GLU A 153 -15.93 2.29 -7.57
CA GLU A 153 -17.28 2.81 -7.38
C GLU A 153 -17.81 2.51 -5.98
N GLU A 154 -17.62 1.28 -5.50
CA GLU A 154 -17.96 0.89 -4.13
C GLU A 154 -17.21 1.74 -3.11
N PHE A 155 -15.89 1.88 -3.27
CA PHE A 155 -15.05 2.71 -2.41
C PHE A 155 -15.50 4.17 -2.35
N LEU A 156 -15.81 4.78 -3.50
CA LEU A 156 -16.27 6.17 -3.59
C LEU A 156 -17.67 6.37 -3.00
N SER A 157 -18.49 5.33 -2.95
CA SER A 157 -19.81 5.37 -2.31
C SER A 157 -19.76 5.30 -0.78
N MET A 158 -18.65 4.79 -0.24
CA MET A 158 -18.41 4.70 1.20
C MET A 158 -17.76 5.97 1.74
N THR A 159 -17.80 6.15 3.07
CA THR A 159 -17.04 7.20 3.74
C THR A 159 -15.55 6.94 3.59
N ASN A 160 -14.83 7.88 2.99
CA ASN A 160 -13.38 7.84 2.79
C ASN A 160 -12.78 9.23 3.02
N VAL A 161 -11.46 9.29 3.14
CA VAL A 161 -10.67 10.52 3.36
C VAL A 161 -9.65 10.75 2.23
N ALA A 162 -9.85 10.10 1.07
CA ALA A 162 -8.98 10.21 -0.09
C ALA A 162 -8.98 11.63 -0.68
N ASP A 163 -7.84 12.07 -1.18
CA ASP A 163 -7.75 13.23 -2.06
C ASP A 163 -8.20 12.84 -3.49
N VAL A 164 -9.52 12.76 -3.66
CA VAL A 164 -10.18 12.32 -4.89
C VAL A 164 -9.79 13.18 -6.09
N LEU A 165 -9.61 14.49 -5.88
CA LEU A 165 -9.21 15.40 -6.97
C LEU A 165 -7.79 15.10 -7.43
N HIS A 166 -6.87 14.94 -6.51
CA HIS A 166 -5.48 14.59 -6.81
C HIS A 166 -5.40 13.26 -7.58
N VAL A 167 -6.09 12.22 -7.09
CA VAL A 167 -6.15 10.93 -7.79
C VAL A 167 -6.76 11.04 -9.18
N GLY A 168 -7.84 11.82 -9.32
CA GLY A 168 -8.48 12.07 -10.60
C GLY A 168 -7.53 12.69 -11.63
N GLU A 169 -6.73 13.69 -11.21
CA GLU A 169 -5.71 14.31 -12.06
C GLU A 169 -4.59 13.34 -12.42
N LYS A 170 -4.09 12.58 -11.44
CA LYS A 170 -3.05 11.56 -11.66
C LYS A 170 -3.53 10.51 -12.67
N CYS A 171 -4.74 9.97 -12.48
CA CYS A 171 -5.35 9.02 -13.42
C CYS A 171 -5.54 9.62 -14.82
N PHE A 172 -5.96 10.88 -14.93
CA PHE A 172 -6.11 11.55 -16.21
C PHE A 172 -4.78 11.66 -16.96
N ASN A 173 -3.71 12.06 -16.26
CA ASN A 173 -2.38 12.20 -16.84
C ASN A 173 -1.78 10.85 -17.27
N ASP A 174 -2.12 9.77 -16.57
CA ASP A 174 -1.70 8.41 -16.88
C ASP A 174 -2.55 7.73 -17.95
N GLY A 175 -3.57 8.43 -18.48
CA GLY A 175 -4.47 7.88 -19.49
C GLY A 175 -5.55 6.94 -18.96
N LEU A 176 -5.72 6.85 -17.64
CA LEU A 176 -6.74 6.04 -16.97
C LEU A 176 -8.08 6.79 -16.93
N TYR A 177 -8.62 7.12 -18.10
CA TYR A 177 -9.75 8.04 -18.25
C TYR A 177 -11.05 7.51 -17.63
N GLU A 178 -11.31 6.19 -17.66
CA GLU A 178 -12.50 5.63 -17.00
C GLU A 178 -12.47 5.81 -15.48
N ALA A 179 -11.32 5.57 -14.86
CA ALA A 179 -11.14 5.83 -13.43
C ALA A 179 -11.26 7.33 -13.12
N SER A 180 -10.63 8.17 -13.93
CA SER A 180 -10.71 9.64 -13.81
C SER A 180 -12.16 10.15 -13.92
N ARG A 181 -12.95 9.58 -14.82
CA ARG A 181 -14.40 9.88 -14.97
C ARG A 181 -15.16 9.59 -13.67
N LEU A 182 -14.95 8.42 -13.07
CA LEU A 182 -15.57 8.04 -11.80
C LEU A 182 -15.22 9.01 -10.67
N LEU A 183 -13.91 9.31 -10.55
CA LEU A 183 -13.38 10.20 -9.53
C LEU A 183 -13.95 11.63 -9.65
N PHE A 184 -13.89 12.24 -10.84
CA PHE A 184 -14.42 13.59 -11.03
C PHE A 184 -15.96 13.65 -10.92
N SER A 185 -16.65 12.57 -11.30
CA SER A 185 -18.09 12.47 -11.12
C SER A 185 -18.48 12.44 -9.64
N SER A 186 -17.75 11.68 -8.81
CA SER A 186 -18.06 11.52 -7.38
C SER A 186 -17.94 12.84 -6.59
N VAL A 187 -17.07 13.74 -7.02
CA VAL A 187 -16.89 15.08 -6.40
C VAL A 187 -17.57 16.21 -7.18
N SER A 188 -18.38 15.87 -8.19
CA SER A 188 -19.09 16.83 -9.04
C SER A 188 -18.15 17.87 -9.72
N ASN A 189 -16.92 17.48 -10.01
CA ASN A 189 -16.00 18.33 -10.77
C ASN A 189 -16.32 18.25 -12.27
N TYR A 190 -17.40 18.93 -12.65
CA TYR A 190 -17.92 18.91 -14.02
C TYR A 190 -16.94 19.49 -15.05
N ALA A 191 -16.03 20.38 -14.62
CA ALA A 191 -15.01 20.94 -15.52
C ALA A 191 -14.05 19.86 -15.99
N ARG A 192 -13.46 19.09 -15.08
CA ARG A 192 -12.54 18.01 -15.42
C ARG A 192 -13.26 16.80 -16.01
N LEU A 193 -14.49 16.55 -15.56
CA LEU A 193 -15.35 15.50 -16.12
C LEU A 193 -15.62 15.74 -17.61
N ALA A 194 -15.96 16.98 -18.02
CA ALA A 194 -16.19 17.32 -19.40
C ALA A 194 -14.96 16.99 -20.28
N THR A 195 -13.76 17.40 -19.84
CA THR A 195 -12.52 17.11 -20.58
C THR A 195 -12.25 15.60 -20.64
N THR A 196 -12.45 14.88 -19.55
CA THR A 196 -12.25 13.43 -19.48
C THR A 196 -13.16 12.67 -20.43
N LEU A 197 -14.45 13.06 -20.50
CA LEU A 197 -15.44 12.45 -21.39
C LEU A 197 -15.11 12.65 -22.87
N VAL A 198 -14.45 13.76 -23.25
CA VAL A 198 -13.92 13.93 -24.63
C VAL A 198 -12.87 12.85 -24.92
N TYR A 199 -11.98 12.54 -23.98
CA TYR A 199 -10.96 11.49 -24.18
C TYR A 199 -11.59 10.08 -24.24
N LEU A 200 -12.74 9.88 -23.61
CA LEU A 200 -13.52 8.64 -23.68
C LEU A 200 -14.44 8.56 -24.92
N ASN A 201 -14.48 9.59 -25.77
CA ASN A 201 -15.39 9.72 -26.92
C ASN A 201 -16.90 9.80 -26.51
N ASP A 202 -17.18 10.09 -25.25
CA ASP A 202 -18.56 10.39 -24.80
C ASP A 202 -18.84 11.89 -24.96
N PHE A 203 -19.12 12.28 -26.19
CA PHE A 203 -19.35 13.68 -26.53
C PHE A 203 -20.67 14.25 -25.99
N PRO A 204 -21.78 13.49 -25.99
CA PRO A 204 -23.01 13.97 -25.34
C PRO A 204 -22.81 14.24 -23.85
N GLY A 205 -22.16 13.31 -23.14
CA GLY A 205 -21.83 13.48 -21.74
C GLY A 205 -20.88 14.66 -21.47
N ALA A 206 -19.87 14.87 -22.34
CA ALA A 206 -18.96 16.00 -22.24
C ALA A 206 -19.67 17.35 -22.34
N ILE A 207 -20.61 17.49 -23.28
CA ILE A 207 -21.40 18.70 -23.46
C ILE A 207 -22.29 18.94 -22.24
N GLU A 208 -22.94 17.90 -21.72
CA GLU A 208 -23.79 18.01 -20.52
C GLU A 208 -22.95 18.42 -19.29
N ALA A 209 -21.78 17.81 -19.09
CA ALA A 209 -20.86 18.18 -18.02
C ALA A 209 -20.36 19.63 -18.15
N ALA A 210 -20.03 20.08 -19.37
CA ALA A 210 -19.62 21.46 -19.61
C ALA A 210 -20.73 22.48 -19.31
N ARG A 211 -21.99 22.13 -19.64
CA ARG A 211 -23.15 22.95 -19.27
C ARG A 211 -23.36 23.03 -17.77
N LYS A 212 -23.22 21.91 -17.05
CA LYS A 212 -23.31 21.86 -15.58
C LYS A 212 -22.18 22.64 -14.91
N ALA A 213 -21.00 22.67 -15.49
CA ALA A 213 -19.89 23.47 -15.01
C ALA A 213 -20.16 24.99 -15.10
N GLY A 214 -20.95 25.43 -16.09
CA GLY A 214 -21.43 26.82 -16.23
C GLY A 214 -20.30 27.85 -16.41
N ASN A 215 -19.14 27.46 -16.89
CA ASN A 215 -17.95 28.29 -16.97
C ASN A 215 -17.35 28.27 -18.38
N THR A 216 -17.12 29.46 -18.94
CA THR A 216 -16.50 29.65 -20.25
C THR A 216 -15.12 28.99 -20.36
N SER A 217 -14.35 28.95 -19.25
CA SER A 217 -13.04 28.28 -19.23
C SER A 217 -13.13 26.78 -19.55
N VAL A 218 -14.21 26.11 -19.12
CA VAL A 218 -14.45 24.68 -19.39
C VAL A 218 -14.67 24.44 -20.87
N TRP A 219 -15.43 25.32 -21.55
CA TRP A 219 -15.63 25.24 -23.00
C TRP A 219 -14.32 25.43 -23.77
N LYS A 220 -13.42 26.32 -23.30
CA LYS A 220 -12.08 26.48 -23.88
C LYS A 220 -11.24 25.22 -23.72
N GLN A 221 -11.24 24.61 -22.53
CA GLN A 221 -10.53 23.36 -22.26
C GLN A 221 -11.08 22.20 -23.10
N MET A 222 -12.40 22.08 -23.19
CA MET A 222 -13.07 21.07 -24.02
C MET A 222 -12.76 21.29 -25.50
N HIS A 223 -12.77 22.53 -25.97
CA HIS A 223 -12.35 22.89 -27.34
C HIS A 223 -10.93 22.41 -27.64
N ALA A 224 -9.98 22.72 -26.76
CA ALA A 224 -8.59 22.28 -26.90
C ALA A 224 -8.46 20.73 -26.90
N ALA A 225 -9.20 20.04 -26.01
CA ALA A 225 -9.21 18.58 -25.96
C ALA A 225 -9.78 17.96 -27.24
N CYS A 226 -10.86 18.53 -27.79
CA CYS A 226 -11.43 18.10 -29.07
C CYS A 226 -10.46 18.30 -30.25
N LEU A 227 -9.73 19.42 -30.27
CA LEU A 227 -8.69 19.65 -31.28
C LEU A 227 -7.56 18.62 -31.19
N ASN A 228 -7.09 18.33 -29.99
CA ASN A 228 -6.04 17.36 -29.76
C ASN A 228 -6.43 15.95 -30.22
N LYS A 229 -7.73 15.62 -30.10
CA LYS A 229 -8.28 14.35 -30.58
C LYS A 229 -8.67 14.33 -32.06
N GLY A 230 -8.59 15.46 -32.76
CA GLY A 230 -9.03 15.58 -34.14
C GLY A 230 -10.55 15.65 -34.33
N GLU A 231 -11.31 15.91 -33.27
CA GLU A 231 -12.77 16.01 -33.27
C GLU A 231 -13.23 17.45 -33.62
N PHE A 232 -13.00 17.85 -34.87
CA PHE A 232 -13.19 19.23 -35.32
C PHE A 232 -14.64 19.73 -35.25
N LYS A 233 -15.65 18.82 -35.42
CA LYS A 233 -17.07 19.21 -35.33
C LYS A 233 -17.42 19.64 -33.91
N LEU A 234 -16.95 18.91 -32.92
CA LEU A 234 -17.14 19.21 -31.50
C LEU A 234 -16.31 20.41 -31.05
N ALA A 235 -15.07 20.51 -31.53
CA ALA A 235 -14.25 21.69 -31.29
C ALA A 235 -14.98 22.96 -31.72
N ARG A 236 -15.66 22.94 -32.87
CA ARG A 236 -16.47 24.07 -33.35
C ARG A 236 -17.64 24.38 -32.42
N ILE A 237 -18.37 23.35 -31.95
CA ILE A 237 -19.51 23.55 -31.00
C ILE A 237 -18.97 24.17 -29.69
N ALA A 238 -17.90 23.64 -29.13
CA ALA A 238 -17.29 24.16 -27.92
C ALA A 238 -16.76 25.60 -28.10
N GLY A 239 -16.18 25.91 -29.27
CA GLY A 239 -15.71 27.24 -29.59
C GLY A 239 -16.80 28.29 -29.76
N LEU A 240 -18.01 27.89 -30.15
CA LEU A 240 -19.20 28.79 -30.24
C LEU A 240 -19.85 29.03 -28.86
N ALA A 241 -19.55 28.20 -27.84
CA ALA A 241 -20.03 28.34 -26.48
C ALA A 241 -19.10 29.19 -25.59
N VAL A 242 -17.96 29.62 -26.11
CA VAL A 242 -17.00 30.51 -25.44
C VAL A 242 -17.40 31.96 -25.64
#